data_f5af73bc0d9bfff4a1af71d423dc7135
#
_entry.id   f5af73bc0d9bfff4a1af71d423dc7135
#
_cell.length_a   1.000
_cell.length_b   1.000
_cell.length_c   1.000
_cell.angle_alpha   90.00
_cell.angle_beta   90.00
_cell.angle_gamma   90.00
#
_symmetry.space_group_name_H-M   'P 1'
#
loop_
_entity.id
_entity.type
_entity.pdbx_description
1 polymer ?
#
loop_
_entity_poly.entity_id
_entity_poly.type
_entity_poly.pdbx_seq_one_letter_code
_entity_poly.pdbx_strand_id
1 'polypeptide(L)'
;MTGPDHPVQARPPGLGHLPPQPHVVVIGGGASGVLMAVHLLSRPDRSFRVTLLEPAPRPGQGLAYATEDPDHLLNTRVQNMSAFPDRPGDFLDWLATRPEGAGATAGCFVSRATYGAYLASLLTPWQGGEDPQRLRIVRQAAVRVEDRARGVVVHLADGQSVIGDLAILATGHVQAAPDPALVPCRADPGGIDPEGRVIVVGSGLSMVDRAV
;
A
#
# COMPACT_ATOMS: atom_id res chain seq x y z
N MET A 1 -31.19 -1.30 34.06
CA MET A 1 -30.26 -2.12 33.26
C MET A 1 -29.19 -1.19 32.72
N THR A 2 -28.08 -1.08 33.44
CA THR A 2 -26.90 -0.28 33.05
C THR A 2 -26.08 -1.14 32.06
N GLY A 3 -25.90 -0.64 30.85
CA GLY A 3 -25.05 -1.27 29.84
C GLY A 3 -23.59 -1.33 30.28
N PRO A 4 -22.76 -2.25 29.72
CA PRO A 4 -21.37 -2.38 30.13
C PRO A 4 -20.59 -1.12 29.77
N ASP A 5 -19.95 -0.55 30.78
CA ASP A 5 -18.95 0.52 30.65
C ASP A 5 -17.80 0.02 29.76
N HIS A 6 -17.75 0.48 28.52
CA HIS A 6 -16.55 0.33 27.72
C HIS A 6 -15.48 1.27 28.29
N PRO A 7 -14.28 0.75 28.64
CA PRO A 7 -13.20 1.59 29.11
C PRO A 7 -12.86 2.62 28.01
N VAL A 8 -12.94 3.90 28.36
CA VAL A 8 -12.48 5.00 27.50
C VAL A 8 -11.00 4.77 27.21
N GLN A 9 -10.69 4.34 26.00
CA GLN A 9 -9.30 4.19 25.57
C GLN A 9 -8.60 5.54 25.69
N ALA A 10 -7.50 5.57 26.41
CA ALA A 10 -6.66 6.75 26.53
C ALA A 10 -6.32 7.28 25.14
N ARG A 11 -6.57 8.56 24.92
CA ARG A 11 -6.27 9.25 23.65
C ARG A 11 -4.77 9.06 23.36
N PRO A 12 -4.38 8.60 22.15
CA PRO A 12 -2.97 8.46 21.83
C PRO A 12 -2.24 9.79 22.02
N PRO A 13 -0.99 9.80 22.48
CA PRO A 13 -0.21 11.02 22.66
C PRO A 13 -0.20 11.79 21.32
N GLY A 14 -0.54 13.08 21.36
CA GLY A 14 -0.51 13.93 20.19
C GLY A 14 0.92 14.04 19.63
N LEU A 15 1.05 14.34 18.34
CA LEU A 15 2.34 14.45 17.63
C LEU A 15 3.37 15.39 18.32
N GLY A 16 2.91 16.27 19.21
CA GLY A 16 3.76 17.18 19.98
C GLY A 16 4.69 16.50 21.01
N HIS A 17 4.44 15.24 21.37
CA HIS A 17 5.27 14.47 22.32
C HIS A 17 6.28 13.55 21.65
N LEU A 18 6.33 13.56 20.31
CA LEU A 18 7.29 12.74 19.56
C LEU A 18 8.72 13.34 19.65
N PRO A 19 9.75 12.50 19.59
CA PRO A 19 11.14 12.97 19.52
C PRO A 19 11.39 13.81 18.28
N PRO A 20 12.52 14.56 18.21
CA PRO A 20 12.86 15.38 17.04
C PRO A 20 12.91 14.60 15.73
N GLN A 21 13.33 13.34 15.80
CA GLN A 21 13.36 12.40 14.67
C GLN A 21 12.55 11.14 15.01
N PRO A 22 11.21 11.16 14.85
CA PRO A 22 10.38 10.03 15.20
C PRO A 22 10.62 8.84 14.28
N HIS A 23 10.60 7.65 14.86
CA HIS A 23 10.62 6.39 14.12
C HIS A 23 9.19 5.86 13.92
N VAL A 24 8.74 5.85 12.69
CA VAL A 24 7.41 5.35 12.29
C VAL A 24 7.54 3.98 11.65
N VAL A 25 6.79 3.01 12.16
CA VAL A 25 6.68 1.68 11.57
C VAL A 25 5.41 1.62 10.73
N VAL A 26 5.55 1.55 9.41
CA VAL A 26 4.42 1.39 8.46
C VAL A 26 4.24 -0.08 8.17
N ILE A 27 3.08 -0.63 8.51
CA ILE A 27 2.73 -2.05 8.37
C ILE A 27 1.90 -2.25 7.12
N GLY A 28 2.49 -2.87 6.11
CA GLY A 28 1.96 -3.04 4.76
C GLY A 28 2.58 -2.04 3.78
N GLY A 29 3.22 -2.57 2.75
CA GLY A 29 3.91 -1.81 1.70
C GLY A 29 3.15 -1.76 0.38
N GLY A 30 1.83 -1.91 0.39
CA GLY A 30 0.98 -1.59 -0.76
C GLY A 30 0.97 -0.09 -1.07
N ALA A 31 0.10 0.35 -1.97
CA ALA A 31 0.00 1.76 -2.36
C ALA A 31 -0.09 2.73 -1.17
N SER A 32 -1.01 2.45 -0.23
CA SER A 32 -1.22 3.31 0.94
C SER A 32 0.02 3.39 1.82
N GLY A 33 0.71 2.27 2.04
CA GLY A 33 1.91 2.23 2.88
C GLY A 33 3.09 2.94 2.24
N VAL A 34 3.29 2.76 0.93
CA VAL A 34 4.34 3.47 0.18
C VAL A 34 4.08 4.97 0.17
N LEU A 35 2.86 5.41 -0.16
CA LEU A 35 2.50 6.83 -0.13
C LEU A 35 2.71 7.43 1.26
N MET A 36 2.28 6.74 2.31
CA MET A 36 2.50 7.18 3.68
C MET A 36 4.00 7.35 3.99
N ALA A 37 4.82 6.35 3.64
CA ALA A 37 6.26 6.41 3.86
C ALA A 37 6.90 7.60 3.11
N VAL A 38 6.56 7.78 1.84
CA VAL A 38 7.07 8.88 1.00
C VAL A 38 6.69 10.25 1.58
N HIS A 39 5.42 10.43 1.95
CA HIS A 39 4.97 11.70 2.53
C HIS A 39 5.62 12.00 3.88
N LEU A 40 5.84 11.01 4.74
CA LEU A 40 6.58 11.20 6.00
C LEU A 40 8.03 11.60 5.73
N LEU A 41 8.69 10.90 4.81
CA LEU A 41 10.09 11.14 4.47
C LEU A 41 10.32 12.49 3.78
N SER A 42 9.33 12.96 3.02
CA SER A 42 9.37 14.25 2.29
C SER A 42 9.00 15.46 3.14
N ARG A 43 8.64 15.27 4.41
CA ARG A 43 8.27 16.39 5.29
C ARG A 43 9.43 17.37 5.49
N PRO A 44 9.26 18.66 5.18
CA PRO A 44 10.32 19.66 5.36
C PRO A 44 10.46 20.12 6.81
N ASP A 45 9.37 20.02 7.59
CA ASP A 45 9.27 20.53 8.97
C ASP A 45 9.76 19.51 10.02
N ARG A 46 9.90 18.25 9.64
CA ARG A 46 10.32 17.18 10.55
C ARG A 46 11.01 16.03 9.84
N SER A 47 12.17 15.64 10.34
CA SER A 47 12.87 14.44 9.84
C SER A 47 12.29 13.18 10.49
N PHE A 48 11.66 12.31 9.69
CA PHE A 48 11.19 11.00 10.13
C PHE A 48 12.17 9.90 9.74
N ARG A 49 12.26 8.86 10.58
CA ARG A 49 12.76 7.54 10.18
C ARG A 49 11.55 6.65 9.94
N VAL A 50 11.57 5.89 8.86
CA VAL A 50 10.48 5.00 8.48
C VAL A 50 10.99 3.58 8.33
N THR A 51 10.36 2.63 9.01
CA THR A 51 10.48 1.20 8.69
C THR A 51 9.20 0.76 7.99
N LEU A 52 9.32 0.36 6.73
CA LEU A 52 8.22 -0.18 5.94
C LEU A 52 8.27 -1.71 5.99
N LEU A 53 7.24 -2.33 6.56
CA LEU A 53 7.11 -3.79 6.64
C LEU A 53 6.27 -4.28 5.45
N GLU A 54 6.89 -5.04 4.53
CA GLU A 54 6.23 -5.58 3.36
C GLU A 54 6.84 -6.94 3.00
N PRO A 55 6.09 -8.05 3.18
CA PRO A 55 6.60 -9.38 2.86
C PRO A 55 6.78 -9.60 1.36
N ALA A 56 5.98 -8.94 0.50
CA ALA A 56 6.09 -9.08 -0.94
C ALA A 56 7.39 -8.45 -1.49
N PRO A 57 7.93 -8.98 -2.60
CA PRO A 57 9.20 -8.52 -3.14
C PRO A 57 9.17 -7.10 -3.70
N ARG A 58 8.00 -6.57 -4.04
CA ARG A 58 7.84 -5.24 -4.66
C ARG A 58 6.88 -4.36 -3.87
N PRO A 59 7.38 -3.41 -3.07
CA PRO A 59 6.54 -2.40 -2.45
C PRO A 59 5.79 -1.58 -3.52
N GLY A 60 4.64 -0.99 -3.15
CA GLY A 60 3.80 -0.19 -4.03
C GLY A 60 2.70 -0.97 -4.73
N GLN A 61 2.90 -2.25 -4.97
CA GLN A 61 1.94 -3.05 -5.74
C GLN A 61 0.71 -3.43 -4.91
N GLY A 62 0.89 -4.04 -3.74
CA GLY A 62 -0.20 -4.57 -2.95
C GLY A 62 -1.12 -5.47 -3.80
N LEU A 63 -2.37 -5.62 -3.38
CA LEU A 63 -3.33 -6.42 -4.14
C LEU A 63 -3.81 -5.73 -5.44
N ALA A 64 -3.87 -4.40 -5.45
CA ALA A 64 -4.49 -3.66 -6.56
C ALA A 64 -3.59 -3.54 -7.79
N TYR A 65 -2.26 -3.56 -7.60
CA TYR A 65 -1.28 -3.24 -8.64
C TYR A 65 -0.24 -4.34 -8.86
N ALA A 66 -0.46 -5.53 -8.28
CA ALA A 66 0.41 -6.70 -8.44
C ALA A 66 0.03 -7.59 -9.64
N THR A 67 -0.95 -7.18 -10.43
CA THR A 67 -1.37 -7.93 -11.61
C THR A 67 -0.25 -7.99 -12.65
N GLU A 68 -0.09 -9.13 -13.30
CA GLU A 68 0.82 -9.31 -14.44
C GLU A 68 0.08 -9.14 -15.79
N ASP A 69 -1.24 -9.03 -15.75
CA ASP A 69 -2.07 -8.81 -16.92
C ASP A 69 -1.93 -7.35 -17.41
N PRO A 70 -1.40 -7.11 -18.61
CA PRO A 70 -1.20 -5.77 -19.15
C PRO A 70 -2.52 -5.06 -19.48
N ASP A 71 -3.58 -5.81 -19.73
CA ASP A 71 -4.91 -5.27 -20.06
C ASP A 71 -5.71 -4.88 -18.83
N HIS A 72 -5.22 -5.23 -17.64
CA HIS A 72 -5.82 -4.80 -16.38
C HIS A 72 -5.50 -3.33 -16.11
N LEU A 73 -6.29 -2.45 -16.72
CA LEU A 73 -6.08 -1.01 -16.67
C LEU A 73 -6.51 -0.39 -15.34
N LEU A 74 -6.00 0.81 -15.09
CA LEU A 74 -6.55 1.69 -14.07
C LEU A 74 -7.97 2.10 -14.46
N ASN A 75 -8.84 2.24 -13.48
CA ASN A 75 -10.20 2.77 -13.66
C ASN A 75 -10.26 4.31 -13.59
N THR A 76 -9.12 4.96 -13.58
CA THR A 76 -8.93 6.40 -13.43
C THR A 76 -7.83 6.85 -14.39
N ARG A 77 -8.00 8.06 -14.95
CA ARG A 77 -7.05 8.64 -15.91
C ARG A 77 -5.74 9.02 -15.23
N VAL A 78 -4.64 9.00 -16.00
CA VAL A 78 -3.28 9.34 -15.56
C VAL A 78 -3.22 10.64 -14.76
N GLN A 79 -3.91 11.71 -15.23
CA GLN A 79 -3.93 13.02 -14.57
C GLN A 79 -4.45 13.01 -13.13
N ASN A 80 -5.19 11.99 -12.72
CA ASN A 80 -5.78 11.89 -11.39
C ASN A 80 -5.03 10.91 -10.48
N MET A 81 -3.85 10.44 -10.91
CA MET A 81 -3.12 9.36 -10.24
C MET A 81 -1.75 9.80 -9.70
N SER A 82 -1.49 11.12 -9.64
CA SER A 82 -0.27 11.62 -8.98
C SER A 82 -0.24 11.24 -7.50
N ALA A 83 0.95 10.87 -7.02
CA ALA A 83 1.21 10.65 -5.60
C ALA A 83 1.23 11.96 -4.78
N PHE A 84 1.34 13.10 -5.44
CA PHE A 84 1.56 14.40 -4.80
C PHE A 84 0.46 15.40 -5.18
N PRO A 85 -0.31 15.91 -4.20
CA PRO A 85 -1.37 16.90 -4.46
C PRO A 85 -0.86 18.21 -5.07
N ASP A 86 0.34 18.63 -4.71
CA ASP A 86 1.02 19.83 -5.18
C ASP A 86 1.72 19.66 -6.54
N ARG A 87 1.83 18.42 -7.02
CA ARG A 87 2.43 18.05 -8.32
C ARG A 87 1.50 17.12 -9.11
N PRO A 88 0.36 17.60 -9.60
CA PRO A 88 -0.64 16.75 -10.26
C PRO A 88 -0.14 16.05 -11.52
N GLY A 89 0.92 16.56 -12.16
CA GLY A 89 1.57 15.96 -13.33
C GLY A 89 2.61 14.88 -13.01
N ASP A 90 2.98 14.66 -11.75
CA ASP A 90 4.12 13.82 -11.35
C ASP A 90 4.08 12.40 -11.95
N PHE A 91 2.92 11.77 -11.99
CA PHE A 91 2.79 10.45 -12.60
C PHE A 91 2.95 10.49 -14.12
N LEU A 92 2.40 11.49 -14.81
CA LEU A 92 2.57 11.67 -16.26
C LEU A 92 4.04 11.96 -16.61
N ASP A 93 4.71 12.80 -15.82
CA ASP A 93 6.12 13.11 -16.01
C ASP A 93 7.00 11.85 -15.82
N TRP A 94 6.68 11.04 -14.81
CA TRP A 94 7.34 9.76 -14.60
C TRP A 94 7.11 8.80 -15.79
N LEU A 95 5.89 8.70 -16.31
CA LEU A 95 5.56 7.89 -17.49
C LEU A 95 6.37 8.32 -18.73
N ALA A 96 6.55 9.62 -18.94
CA ALA A 96 7.30 10.15 -20.07
C ALA A 96 8.77 9.70 -20.08
N THR A 97 9.31 9.26 -18.93
CA THR A 97 10.68 8.73 -18.83
C THR A 97 10.75 7.21 -19.13
N ARG A 98 9.63 6.56 -19.45
CA ARG A 98 9.53 5.11 -19.60
C ARG A 98 9.07 4.69 -20.99
N PRO A 99 9.55 3.56 -21.52
CA PRO A 99 9.05 3.04 -22.80
C PRO A 99 7.54 2.80 -22.78
N GLU A 100 6.99 2.31 -21.66
CA GLU A 100 5.57 2.02 -21.45
C GLU A 100 4.70 3.28 -21.49
N GLY A 101 5.33 4.45 -21.28
CA GLY A 101 4.66 5.75 -21.30
C GLY A 101 4.79 6.47 -22.65
N ALA A 102 5.37 5.85 -23.66
CA ALA A 102 5.50 6.48 -24.99
C ALA A 102 4.13 6.85 -25.56
N GLY A 103 3.91 8.17 -25.76
CA GLY A 103 2.64 8.71 -26.22
C GLY A 103 1.54 8.82 -25.16
N ALA A 104 1.84 8.55 -23.89
CA ALA A 104 0.89 8.74 -22.79
C ALA A 104 0.47 10.21 -22.67
N THR A 105 -0.80 10.43 -22.44
CA THR A 105 -1.40 11.75 -22.22
C THR A 105 -2.11 11.79 -20.86
N ALA A 106 -2.43 12.97 -20.39
CA ALA A 106 -3.17 13.16 -19.15
C ALA A 106 -4.52 12.41 -19.13
N GLY A 107 -5.15 12.25 -20.29
CA GLY A 107 -6.46 11.61 -20.45
C GLY A 107 -6.45 10.11 -20.66
N CYS A 108 -5.28 9.48 -20.83
CA CYS A 108 -5.19 8.04 -21.08
C CYS A 108 -5.35 7.20 -19.80
N PHE A 109 -5.57 5.90 -20.01
CA PHE A 109 -5.52 4.87 -18.98
C PHE A 109 -4.28 4.02 -19.21
N VAL A 110 -3.64 3.58 -18.14
CA VAL A 110 -2.46 2.71 -18.18
C VAL A 110 -2.69 1.49 -17.31
N SER A 111 -1.85 0.46 -17.48
CA SER A 111 -1.98 -0.76 -16.70
C SER A 111 -1.76 -0.51 -15.19
N ARG A 112 -2.40 -1.33 -14.38
CA ARG A 112 -2.21 -1.31 -12.91
C ARG A 112 -0.78 -1.63 -12.53
N ALA A 113 -0.12 -2.53 -13.27
CA ALA A 113 1.29 -2.86 -13.07
C ALA A 113 2.20 -1.64 -13.25
N THR A 114 1.94 -0.82 -14.28
CA THR A 114 2.67 0.44 -14.52
C THR A 114 2.54 1.41 -13.34
N TYR A 115 1.33 1.54 -12.78
CA TYR A 115 1.14 2.37 -11.59
C TYR A 115 1.84 1.81 -10.36
N GLY A 116 1.84 0.49 -10.18
CA GLY A 116 2.61 -0.17 -9.11
C GLY A 116 4.11 0.10 -9.22
N ALA A 117 4.66 0.12 -10.45
CA ALA A 117 6.06 0.47 -10.71
C ALA A 117 6.35 1.95 -10.38
N TYR A 118 5.44 2.86 -10.70
CA TYR A 118 5.53 4.27 -10.29
C TYR A 118 5.61 4.39 -8.77
N LEU A 119 4.68 3.78 -8.04
CA LEU A 119 4.68 3.82 -6.57
C LEU A 119 5.98 3.27 -5.98
N ALA A 120 6.49 2.15 -6.50
CA ALA A 120 7.76 1.58 -6.06
C ALA A 120 8.92 2.56 -6.28
N SER A 121 8.93 3.28 -7.40
CA SER A 121 9.98 4.23 -7.76
C SER A 121 10.07 5.43 -6.81
N LEU A 122 8.96 5.79 -6.17
CA LEU A 122 8.91 6.89 -5.20
C LEU A 122 9.77 6.65 -3.96
N LEU A 123 10.12 5.41 -3.65
CA LEU A 123 11.01 5.06 -2.54
C LEU A 123 12.49 5.20 -2.91
N THR A 124 12.83 5.23 -4.19
CA THR A 124 14.22 5.23 -4.69
C THR A 124 15.09 6.32 -4.10
N PRO A 125 14.64 7.59 -3.96
CA PRO A 125 15.46 8.65 -3.37
C PRO A 125 15.94 8.37 -1.94
N TRP A 126 15.22 7.50 -1.23
CA TRP A 126 15.49 7.16 0.16
C TRP A 126 16.26 5.84 0.33
N GLN A 127 16.43 5.10 -0.76
CA GLN A 127 17.20 3.86 -0.81
C GLN A 127 18.64 4.17 -1.22
N GLY A 128 19.56 4.25 -0.26
CA GLY A 128 20.97 4.50 -0.52
C GLY A 128 21.36 5.97 -0.72
N GLY A 129 20.49 6.92 -0.33
CA GLY A 129 20.78 8.35 -0.31
C GLY A 129 21.77 8.78 0.78
N GLU A 130 21.92 10.09 1.01
CA GLU A 130 22.82 10.68 2.02
C GLU A 130 22.54 10.19 3.45
N ASP A 131 21.29 9.82 3.75
CA ASP A 131 20.89 9.22 5.03
C ASP A 131 20.12 7.90 4.79
N PRO A 132 20.84 6.79 4.57
CA PRO A 132 20.21 5.48 4.31
C PRO A 132 19.44 4.92 5.51
N GLN A 133 19.57 5.54 6.68
CA GLN A 133 18.83 5.14 7.88
C GLN A 133 17.41 5.71 7.94
N ARG A 134 17.09 6.68 7.08
CA ARG A 134 15.74 7.28 7.06
C ARG A 134 14.67 6.32 6.57
N LEU A 135 14.98 5.44 5.61
CA LEU A 135 14.07 4.39 5.13
C LEU A 135 14.71 3.01 5.30
N ARG A 136 14.03 2.15 6.03
CA ARG A 136 14.33 0.72 6.11
C ARG A 136 13.13 -0.08 5.58
N ILE A 137 13.34 -0.93 4.59
CA ILE A 137 12.33 -1.88 4.11
C ILE A 137 12.65 -3.25 4.69
N VAL A 138 11.70 -3.83 5.42
CA VAL A 138 11.81 -5.15 6.04
C VAL A 138 10.83 -6.09 5.38
N ARG A 139 11.34 -7.18 4.78
CA ARG A 139 10.56 -8.17 4.03
C ARG A 139 10.01 -9.25 4.96
N GLN A 140 9.20 -8.78 5.92
CA GLN A 140 8.56 -9.63 6.92
C GLN A 140 7.14 -9.17 7.17
N ALA A 141 6.25 -10.12 7.46
CA ALA A 141 4.90 -9.81 7.90
C ALA A 141 4.91 -9.41 9.38
N ALA A 142 4.16 -8.36 9.72
CA ALA A 142 3.82 -8.06 11.10
C ALA A 142 2.71 -9.02 11.55
N VAL A 143 2.90 -9.64 12.73
CA VAL A 143 1.93 -10.58 13.30
C VAL A 143 1.23 -10.03 14.53
N ARG A 144 1.84 -9.06 15.22
CA ARG A 144 1.25 -8.40 16.38
C ARG A 144 1.83 -7.02 16.57
N VAL A 145 1.00 -6.08 16.97
CA VAL A 145 1.39 -4.74 17.42
C VAL A 145 1.08 -4.65 18.90
N GLU A 146 2.03 -4.18 19.67
CA GLU A 146 1.91 -4.01 21.10
C GLU A 146 2.18 -2.55 21.46
N ASP A 147 1.18 -1.89 22.06
CA ASP A 147 1.32 -0.54 22.56
C ASP A 147 2.13 -0.52 23.86
N ARG A 148 3.00 0.43 24.03
CA ARG A 148 3.87 0.61 25.19
C ARG A 148 3.73 2.04 25.72
N ALA A 149 4.10 2.23 26.98
CA ALA A 149 4.07 3.56 27.60
C ALA A 149 4.89 4.61 26.81
N ARG A 150 5.88 4.17 26.04
CA ARG A 150 6.64 5.01 25.11
C ARG A 150 6.83 4.26 23.79
N GLY A 151 5.94 4.54 22.82
CA GLY A 151 6.02 3.97 21.49
C GLY A 151 5.36 2.60 21.35
N VAL A 152 5.76 1.85 20.34
CA VAL A 152 5.16 0.58 19.92
C VAL A 152 6.21 -0.50 19.68
N VAL A 153 5.83 -1.75 19.88
CA VAL A 153 6.61 -2.91 19.46
C VAL A 153 5.81 -3.68 18.42
N VAL A 154 6.39 -3.85 17.24
CA VAL A 154 5.81 -4.64 16.16
C VAL A 154 6.54 -5.96 16.06
N HIS A 155 5.85 -7.06 16.31
CA HIS A 155 6.38 -8.42 16.23
C HIS A 155 6.25 -8.94 14.80
N LEU A 156 7.31 -9.56 14.29
CA LEU A 156 7.41 -10.08 12.94
C LEU A 156 7.24 -11.59 12.91
N ALA A 157 6.89 -12.12 11.73
CA ALA A 157 6.66 -13.56 11.54
C ALA A 157 7.92 -14.42 11.77
N ASP A 158 9.11 -13.86 11.63
CA ASP A 158 10.39 -14.53 11.90
C ASP A 158 10.81 -14.51 13.39
N GLY A 159 9.96 -14.00 14.27
CA GLY A 159 10.23 -13.88 15.71
C GLY A 159 11.01 -12.63 16.11
N GLN A 160 11.47 -11.83 15.15
CA GLN A 160 12.09 -10.54 15.45
C GLN A 160 11.03 -9.48 15.82
N SER A 161 11.50 -8.32 16.27
CA SER A 161 10.61 -7.19 16.56
C SER A 161 11.23 -5.88 16.10
N VAL A 162 10.36 -4.95 15.70
CA VAL A 162 10.71 -3.56 15.38
C VAL A 162 10.10 -2.66 16.44
N ILE A 163 10.92 -1.80 17.03
CA ILE A 163 10.48 -0.78 18.00
C ILE A 163 10.37 0.55 17.25
N GLY A 164 9.28 1.25 17.46
CA GLY A 164 9.05 2.58 16.91
C GLY A 164 8.33 3.49 17.88
N ASP A 165 8.27 4.77 17.56
CA ASP A 165 7.47 5.74 18.32
C ASP A 165 5.98 5.65 17.94
N LEU A 166 5.69 5.26 16.69
CA LEU A 166 4.35 5.09 16.15
C LEU A 166 4.30 3.89 15.20
N ALA A 167 3.12 3.25 15.11
CA ALA A 167 2.80 2.29 14.04
C ALA A 167 1.62 2.81 13.21
N ILE A 168 1.71 2.64 11.88
CA ILE A 168 0.66 2.95 10.94
C ILE A 168 0.23 1.66 10.26
N LEU A 169 -1.05 1.31 10.38
CA LEU A 169 -1.63 0.14 9.74
C LEU A 169 -2.07 0.48 8.32
N ALA A 170 -1.36 -0.03 7.33
CA ALA A 170 -1.65 0.07 5.90
C ALA A 170 -1.85 -1.32 5.28
N THR A 171 -2.52 -2.20 6.02
CA THR A 171 -2.62 -3.64 5.75
C THR A 171 -3.52 -4.00 4.56
N GLY A 172 -4.20 -3.02 3.98
CA GLY A 172 -5.10 -3.23 2.85
C GLY A 172 -6.37 -3.99 3.25
N HIS A 173 -6.95 -4.69 2.28
CA HIS A 173 -8.14 -5.50 2.49
C HIS A 173 -7.79 -6.88 3.03
N VAL A 174 -8.51 -7.32 4.06
CA VAL A 174 -8.48 -8.72 4.49
C VAL A 174 -9.21 -9.55 3.43
N GLN A 175 -8.52 -10.50 2.83
CA GLN A 175 -9.20 -11.51 2.04
C GLN A 175 -9.92 -12.45 3.01
N ALA A 176 -11.24 -12.59 2.84
CA ALA A 176 -11.97 -13.64 3.52
C ALA A 176 -11.35 -15.00 3.15
N ALA A 177 -11.41 -15.96 4.08
CA ALA A 177 -11.05 -17.33 3.75
C ALA A 177 -11.80 -17.75 2.47
N PRO A 178 -11.14 -18.39 1.50
CA PRO A 178 -11.80 -18.79 0.27
C PRO A 178 -12.97 -19.72 0.61
N ASP A 179 -14.17 -19.31 0.21
CA ASP A 179 -15.31 -20.21 0.18
C ASP A 179 -15.09 -21.16 -0.99
N PRO A 180 -15.02 -22.48 -0.77
CA PRO A 180 -14.81 -23.45 -1.84
C PRO A 180 -15.92 -23.44 -2.90
N ALA A 181 -17.10 -22.85 -2.61
CA ALA A 181 -18.19 -22.66 -3.56
C ALA A 181 -18.00 -21.40 -4.43
N LEU A 182 -17.05 -20.52 -4.09
CA LEU A 182 -16.82 -19.28 -4.80
C LEU A 182 -15.41 -19.27 -5.42
N VAL A 183 -15.34 -19.12 -6.73
CA VAL A 183 -14.08 -18.83 -7.41
C VAL A 183 -13.68 -17.39 -7.08
N PRO A 184 -12.51 -17.14 -6.45
CA PRO A 184 -12.09 -15.79 -6.14
C PRO A 184 -12.00 -14.94 -7.43
N CYS A 185 -12.43 -13.70 -7.39
CA CYS A 185 -12.42 -12.76 -8.51
C CYS A 185 -11.01 -12.58 -9.14
N ARG A 186 -9.96 -13.02 -8.45
CA ARG A 186 -8.56 -12.97 -8.89
C ARG A 186 -7.97 -14.32 -9.27
N ALA A 187 -8.75 -15.39 -9.16
CA ALA A 187 -8.29 -16.68 -9.63
C ALA A 187 -8.13 -16.65 -11.15
N ASP A 188 -7.13 -17.35 -11.64
CA ASP A 188 -6.97 -17.63 -13.06
C ASP A 188 -8.28 -18.23 -13.60
N PRO A 189 -8.90 -17.63 -14.63
CA PRO A 189 -10.11 -18.17 -15.24
C PRO A 189 -9.92 -19.59 -15.84
N GLY A 190 -8.70 -20.08 -15.96
CA GLY A 190 -8.40 -21.43 -16.47
C GLY A 190 -9.05 -22.59 -15.70
N GLY A 191 -9.64 -22.34 -14.52
CA GLY A 191 -10.44 -23.32 -13.77
C GLY A 191 -11.95 -23.21 -14.00
N ILE A 192 -12.43 -22.26 -14.83
CA ILE A 192 -13.85 -22.10 -15.15
C ILE A 192 -14.14 -22.83 -16.45
N ASP A 193 -15.12 -23.74 -16.42
CA ASP A 193 -15.60 -24.41 -17.64
C ASP A 193 -16.13 -23.36 -18.63
N PRO A 194 -15.53 -23.22 -19.84
CA PRO A 194 -15.97 -22.23 -20.84
C PRO A 194 -17.44 -22.39 -21.27
N GLU A 195 -17.98 -23.61 -21.20
CA GLU A 195 -19.40 -23.93 -21.52
C GLU A 195 -20.29 -23.88 -20.25
N GLY A 196 -19.70 -23.62 -19.10
CA GLY A 196 -20.38 -23.58 -17.82
C GLY A 196 -21.20 -22.30 -17.62
N ARG A 197 -22.16 -22.35 -16.70
CA ARG A 197 -22.88 -21.16 -16.23
C ARG A 197 -22.15 -20.57 -15.04
N VAL A 198 -21.79 -19.29 -15.14
CA VAL A 198 -21.13 -18.55 -14.06
C VAL A 198 -22.10 -17.53 -13.48
N ILE A 199 -22.18 -17.50 -12.16
CA ILE A 199 -22.89 -16.43 -11.43
C ILE A 199 -21.84 -15.51 -10.82
N VAL A 200 -21.86 -14.24 -11.20
CA VAL A 200 -20.98 -13.21 -10.62
C VAL A 200 -21.72 -12.53 -9.46
N VAL A 201 -21.14 -12.61 -8.26
CA VAL A 201 -21.69 -12.00 -7.06
C VAL A 201 -21.05 -10.65 -6.83
N GLY A 202 -21.83 -9.58 -6.96
CA GLY A 202 -21.39 -8.19 -6.83
C GLY A 202 -21.64 -7.38 -8.10
N SER A 203 -21.65 -6.07 -7.94
CA SER A 203 -21.88 -5.11 -9.05
C SER A 203 -20.76 -4.06 -9.16
N GLY A 204 -19.60 -4.30 -8.54
CA GLY A 204 -18.45 -3.41 -8.61
C GLY A 204 -17.66 -3.54 -9.90
N LEU A 205 -16.65 -2.70 -10.09
CA LEU A 205 -15.79 -2.71 -11.28
C LEU A 205 -15.11 -4.07 -11.52
N SER A 206 -14.77 -4.79 -10.45
CA SER A 206 -14.20 -6.15 -10.56
C SER A 206 -15.15 -7.14 -11.24
N MET A 207 -16.47 -6.92 -11.15
CA MET A 207 -17.46 -7.72 -11.88
C MET A 207 -17.40 -7.40 -13.37
N VAL A 208 -17.28 -6.12 -13.73
CA VAL A 208 -17.15 -5.68 -15.13
C VAL A 208 -15.91 -6.28 -15.76
N ASP A 209 -14.77 -6.22 -15.06
CA ASP A 209 -13.49 -6.78 -15.55
C ASP A 209 -13.54 -8.30 -15.81
N ARG A 210 -14.57 -9.01 -15.32
CA ARG A 210 -14.75 -10.46 -15.48
C ARG A 210 -15.87 -10.85 -16.43
N ALA A 211 -16.75 -9.90 -16.76
CA ALA A 211 -17.88 -10.14 -17.64
C ALA A 211 -17.58 -9.80 -19.11
N VAL A 212 -16.43 -9.23 -19.38
CA VAL A 212 -15.88 -8.88 -20.72
C VAL A 212 -14.83 -9.90 -21.15
#